data_c06519bcb7d0bb73ba70c6eed89adf2b
#
_entry.id   c06519bcb7d0bb73ba70c6eed89adf2b
#
_cell.length_a   1.000
_cell.length_b   1.000
_cell.length_c   1.000
_cell.angle_alpha   90.00
_cell.angle_beta   90.00
_cell.angle_gamma   90.00
#
_symmetry.space_group_name_H-M   'P 1'
#
loop_
_entity.id
_entity.type
_entity.pdbx_description
1 polymer ?
#
loop_
_entity_poly.entity_id
_entity_poly.type
_entity_poly.pdbx_seq_one_letter_code
_entity_poly.pdbx_strand_id
1 'polypeptide(L)'
;MVYLERAANLSFDQERIADAQILRGNVVFRHEEALMYCDSAYFYEGTNSLDAFGHVRFVQGDTLRGYGDKLFYDGNTKLARLRRHVRLVHGRDKENPTILTTDSLNYDRAAGIAYYFNGGTVRDSLNTLVSVRGNYRPNTKQAVFSKEVVLTNPKFVLTSDTLLYNTDTKVADIISPTEIIYEEETDIHSSRGWYNTQTERSMLLDRSIVHHVEGKMMTGDTIYYDKRIGFGEVLGEMVMSDSTQKITLTGEYGQMWEEDSRGYATDSALMIDWSDTAHIAYIHADTLFTEELHYTDSALMDSTYRRARAYFGVRVFRDDM
;
A
#
# COMPACT_ATOMS: atom_id res chain seq x y z
N MET A 1 9.47 18.71 32.01
CA MET A 1 10.57 19.68 31.85
C MET A 1 11.71 19.02 31.11
N VAL A 2 12.38 19.75 30.23
CA VAL A 2 13.59 19.27 29.53
C VAL A 2 14.77 19.47 30.47
N TYR A 3 15.60 18.44 30.62
CA TYR A 3 16.80 18.47 31.49
C TYR A 3 18.04 18.30 30.63
N LEU A 4 19.05 19.10 30.90
CA LEU A 4 20.39 18.94 30.38
C LEU A 4 21.09 17.81 31.19
N GLU A 5 21.45 16.72 30.53
CA GLU A 5 22.15 15.59 31.13
C GLU A 5 23.67 15.73 30.99
N ARG A 6 24.14 16.28 29.84
CA ARG A 6 25.56 16.42 29.54
C ARG A 6 25.85 17.47 28.50
N ALA A 7 26.92 18.20 28.68
CA ALA A 7 27.62 19.00 27.68
C ALA A 7 29.10 19.10 28.07
N ALA A 8 30.01 19.28 27.13
CA ALA A 8 31.41 19.52 27.41
C ALA A 8 31.62 20.99 27.85
N ASN A 9 30.91 21.93 27.23
CA ASN A 9 30.98 23.37 27.53
C ASN A 9 29.58 24.00 27.59
N LEU A 10 29.41 24.91 28.52
CA LEU A 10 28.25 25.76 28.67
C LEU A 10 28.72 27.22 28.73
N SER A 11 28.10 28.11 27.96
CA SER A 11 28.34 29.54 27.96
C SER A 11 27.06 30.33 27.76
N PHE A 12 27.09 31.59 28.18
CA PHE A 12 26.03 32.55 27.93
C PHE A 12 26.62 33.70 27.09
N ASP A 13 25.92 34.09 26.05
CA ASP A 13 26.28 35.21 25.19
C ASP A 13 25.01 35.99 24.82
N GLN A 14 24.67 36.99 25.64
CA GLN A 14 23.45 37.77 25.49
C GLN A 14 23.45 38.65 24.24
N GLU A 15 24.64 39.03 23.73
CA GLU A 15 24.73 39.82 22.50
C GLU A 15 24.42 38.97 21.27
N ARG A 16 24.72 37.66 21.32
CA ARG A 16 24.51 36.72 20.23
C ARG A 16 23.14 36.10 20.26
N ILE A 17 22.70 35.63 21.42
CA ILE A 17 21.39 35.00 21.61
C ILE A 17 20.88 35.29 23.00
N ALA A 18 19.87 36.14 23.08
CA ALA A 18 19.21 36.44 24.32
C ALA A 18 18.54 35.21 24.93
N ASP A 19 18.62 35.05 26.23
CA ASP A 19 17.90 34.03 27.03
C ASP A 19 18.24 32.56 26.73
N ALA A 20 19.34 32.28 26.02
CA ALA A 20 19.78 30.92 25.73
C ALA A 20 21.10 30.57 26.39
N GLN A 21 21.16 29.32 26.90
CA GLN A 21 22.41 28.66 27.24
C GLN A 21 22.99 28.06 25.96
N ILE A 22 24.25 28.37 25.64
CA ILE A 22 24.98 27.85 24.49
C ILE A 22 25.76 26.62 24.94
N LEU A 23 25.41 25.46 24.43
CA LEU A 23 25.98 24.18 24.77
C LEU A 23 26.79 23.61 23.61
N ARG A 24 27.95 23.02 23.91
CA ARG A 24 28.83 22.40 22.89
C ARG A 24 29.46 21.12 23.40
N GLY A 25 29.66 20.18 22.48
CA GLY A 25 30.39 18.93 22.67
C GLY A 25 29.57 17.85 23.34
N ASN A 26 29.15 16.88 22.55
CA ASN A 26 28.40 15.69 23.00
C ASN A 26 27.22 16.04 23.92
N VAL A 27 26.39 16.96 23.48
CA VAL A 27 25.25 17.46 24.26
C VAL A 27 24.15 16.41 24.32
N VAL A 28 23.60 16.20 25.51
CA VAL A 28 22.50 15.26 25.75
C VAL A 28 21.43 15.92 26.60
N PHE A 29 20.21 15.89 26.12
CA PHE A 29 19.02 16.30 26.84
C PHE A 29 18.10 15.10 27.09
N ARG A 30 17.35 15.18 28.19
CA ARG A 30 16.27 14.23 28.49
C ARG A 30 14.96 14.98 28.71
N HIS A 31 13.90 14.43 28.15
CA HIS A 31 12.53 14.85 28.49
C HIS A 31 11.64 13.61 28.61
N GLU A 32 11.28 13.29 29.87
CA GLU A 32 10.60 12.02 30.17
C GLU A 32 11.45 10.83 29.69
N GLU A 33 10.90 9.97 28.83
CA GLU A 33 11.61 8.82 28.27
C GLU A 33 12.39 9.15 26.98
N ALA A 34 12.29 10.40 26.49
CA ALA A 34 13.00 10.77 25.27
C ALA A 34 14.39 11.33 25.58
N LEU A 35 15.38 10.86 24.81
CA LEU A 35 16.75 11.34 24.83
C LEU A 35 17.06 12.04 23.49
N MET A 36 17.73 13.20 23.57
CA MET A 36 18.13 14.01 22.43
C MET A 36 19.64 14.25 22.49
N TYR A 37 20.33 13.87 21.44
CA TYR A 37 21.78 13.99 21.31
C TYR A 37 22.11 14.93 20.17
N CYS A 38 23.16 15.75 20.31
CA CYS A 38 23.65 16.65 19.27
C CYS A 38 25.09 17.10 19.54
N ASP A 39 25.72 17.77 18.58
CA ASP A 39 27.04 18.35 18.73
C ASP A 39 27.00 19.65 19.52
N SER A 40 25.96 20.48 19.28
CA SER A 40 25.75 21.77 19.94
C SER A 40 24.25 22.08 20.04
N ALA A 41 23.91 22.94 21.02
CA ALA A 41 22.52 23.35 21.18
C ALA A 41 22.43 24.77 21.80
N TYR A 42 21.28 25.41 21.54
CA TYR A 42 20.77 26.53 22.31
C TYR A 42 19.64 25.97 23.20
N PHE A 43 19.76 26.18 24.51
CA PHE A 43 18.75 25.77 25.47
C PHE A 43 18.08 26.96 26.12
N TYR A 44 16.79 27.05 25.99
CA TYR A 44 15.94 28.13 26.48
C TYR A 44 15.16 27.60 27.70
N GLU A 45 15.76 27.75 28.89
CA GLU A 45 15.19 27.23 30.15
C GLU A 45 13.81 27.85 30.44
N GLY A 46 13.64 29.16 30.22
CA GLY A 46 12.40 29.87 30.48
C GLY A 46 11.21 29.41 29.63
N THR A 47 11.46 28.96 28.41
CA THR A 47 10.43 28.42 27.51
C THR A 47 10.43 26.91 27.45
N ASN A 48 11.31 26.22 28.20
CA ASN A 48 11.45 24.78 28.19
C ASN A 48 11.69 24.18 26.80
N SER A 49 12.51 24.88 25.99
CA SER A 49 12.72 24.51 24.57
C SER A 49 14.21 24.47 24.23
N LEU A 50 14.54 23.80 23.12
CA LEU A 50 15.92 23.75 22.65
C LEU A 50 15.99 23.70 21.11
N ASP A 51 17.09 24.25 20.59
CA ASP A 51 17.53 24.16 19.21
C ASP A 51 18.83 23.38 19.17
N ALA A 52 18.82 22.18 18.58
CA ALA A 52 19.97 21.27 18.50
C ALA A 52 20.52 21.21 17.08
N PHE A 53 21.86 21.12 16.97
CA PHE A 53 22.60 21.19 15.71
C PHE A 53 23.70 20.14 15.67
N GLY A 54 23.87 19.54 14.49
CA GLY A 54 24.92 18.57 14.18
C GLY A 54 24.65 17.19 14.77
N HIS A 55 24.68 16.16 13.92
CA HIS A 55 24.50 14.76 14.26
C HIS A 55 23.34 14.51 15.25
N VAL A 56 22.23 15.20 15.01
CA VAL A 56 21.07 15.10 15.89
C VAL A 56 20.53 13.68 15.88
N ARG A 57 20.33 13.15 17.09
CA ARG A 57 19.65 11.86 17.31
C ARG A 57 18.60 12.01 18.40
N PHE A 58 17.37 11.73 18.07
CA PHE A 58 16.23 11.65 18.98
C PHE A 58 15.87 10.20 19.23
N VAL A 59 15.70 9.80 20.48
CA VAL A 59 15.40 8.42 20.90
C VAL A 59 14.19 8.46 21.81
N GLN A 60 13.17 7.64 21.51
CA GLN A 60 12.02 7.45 22.40
C GLN A 60 11.74 5.97 22.57
N GLY A 61 11.84 5.52 23.81
CA GLY A 61 11.78 4.10 24.12
C GLY A 61 12.84 3.29 23.38
N ASP A 62 12.61 1.99 23.23
CA ASP A 62 13.57 1.07 22.62
C ASP A 62 13.46 1.03 21.09
N THR A 63 12.31 1.41 20.55
CA THR A 63 11.98 1.13 19.14
C THR A 63 12.00 2.33 18.20
N LEU A 64 11.85 3.59 18.70
CA LEU A 64 11.75 4.77 17.86
C LEU A 64 13.01 5.63 17.92
N ARG A 65 13.61 5.90 16.74
CA ARG A 65 14.80 6.76 16.60
C ARG A 65 14.65 7.69 15.43
N GLY A 66 14.86 8.99 15.71
CA GLY A 66 14.90 10.03 14.70
C GLY A 66 16.32 10.58 14.55
N TYR A 67 16.72 10.90 13.33
CA TYR A 67 18.01 11.50 12.97
C TYR A 67 17.77 12.72 12.10
N GLY A 68 18.70 13.65 12.11
CA GLY A 68 18.67 14.84 11.25
C GLY A 68 19.85 15.76 11.56
N ASP A 69 19.99 16.84 10.79
CA ASP A 69 21.04 17.83 11.03
C ASP A 69 20.63 18.86 12.09
N LYS A 70 19.32 19.08 12.23
CA LYS A 70 18.74 20.05 13.18
C LYS A 70 17.50 19.51 13.86
N LEU A 71 17.32 19.83 15.12
CA LEU A 71 16.10 19.58 15.87
C LEU A 71 15.68 20.85 16.62
N PHE A 72 14.45 21.27 16.42
CA PHE A 72 13.77 22.27 17.23
C PHE A 72 12.76 21.55 18.11
N TYR A 73 12.95 21.58 19.41
CA TYR A 73 12.11 20.88 20.36
C TYR A 73 11.45 21.82 21.36
N ASP A 74 10.14 21.74 21.44
CA ASP A 74 9.34 22.44 22.44
C ASP A 74 8.90 21.44 23.51
N GLY A 75 9.43 21.56 24.71
CA GLY A 75 9.15 20.65 25.81
C GLY A 75 7.75 20.83 26.41
N ASN A 76 7.10 21.99 26.23
CA ASN A 76 5.74 22.19 26.73
C ASN A 76 4.71 21.52 25.85
N THR A 77 4.84 21.63 24.54
CA THR A 77 3.96 20.98 23.56
C THR A 77 4.41 19.56 23.20
N LYS A 78 5.64 19.19 23.57
CA LYS A 78 6.31 17.94 23.21
C LYS A 78 6.48 17.75 21.70
N LEU A 79 6.54 18.84 20.94
CA LEU A 79 6.71 18.84 19.49
C LEU A 79 8.20 18.87 19.11
N ALA A 80 8.65 17.85 18.40
CA ALA A 80 9.98 17.73 17.81
C ALA A 80 9.91 18.04 16.31
N ARG A 81 10.73 18.98 15.82
CA ARG A 81 10.82 19.35 14.40
C ARG A 81 12.23 19.05 13.91
N LEU A 82 12.38 17.93 13.22
CA LEU A 82 13.63 17.49 12.60
C LEU A 82 13.75 18.10 11.18
N ARG A 83 14.95 18.53 10.82
CA ARG A 83 15.22 19.19 9.52
C ARG A 83 16.54 18.74 8.95
N ARG A 84 16.55 18.60 7.63
CA ARG A 84 17.67 18.15 6.77
C ARG A 84 18.11 16.73 7.06
N HIS A 85 18.20 15.93 6.03
CA HIS A 85 18.60 14.53 6.07
C HIS A 85 17.87 13.74 7.17
N VAL A 86 16.57 13.97 7.28
CA VAL A 86 15.78 13.37 8.35
C VAL A 86 15.54 11.90 8.04
N ARG A 87 15.78 11.07 9.06
CA ARG A 87 15.51 9.65 9.04
C ARG A 87 14.83 9.21 10.33
N LEU A 88 13.61 8.69 10.25
CA LEU A 88 12.91 8.07 11.36
C LEU A 88 12.96 6.56 11.20
N VAL A 89 13.38 5.86 12.24
CA VAL A 89 13.47 4.38 12.27
C VAL A 89 12.58 3.87 13.37
N HIS A 90 11.66 2.98 13.02
CA HIS A 90 10.80 2.27 13.97
C HIS A 90 11.06 0.77 13.90
N GLY A 91 11.25 0.14 15.07
CA GLY A 91 11.56 -1.28 15.17
C GLY A 91 13.02 -1.61 14.84
N ARG A 92 13.99 -0.79 15.31
CA ARG A 92 15.42 -0.96 15.01
C ARG A 92 15.98 -2.36 15.35
N ASP A 93 15.47 -2.98 16.40
CA ASP A 93 15.95 -4.28 16.87
C ASP A 93 15.23 -5.46 16.17
N LYS A 94 14.35 -5.16 15.19
CA LYS A 94 13.73 -6.14 14.30
C LYS A 94 14.60 -6.33 13.07
N GLU A 95 14.56 -7.50 12.47
CA GLU A 95 15.25 -7.79 11.21
C GLU A 95 14.83 -6.81 10.10
N ASN A 96 13.59 -6.32 10.14
CA ASN A 96 12.98 -5.47 9.12
C ASN A 96 12.36 -4.22 9.75
N PRO A 97 13.15 -3.17 10.04
CA PRO A 97 12.63 -1.91 10.56
C PRO A 97 11.87 -1.13 9.48
N THR A 98 10.88 -0.37 9.90
CA THR A 98 10.26 0.65 9.04
C THR A 98 11.11 1.92 9.10
N ILE A 99 11.49 2.45 7.93
CA ILE A 99 12.34 3.62 7.80
C ILE A 99 11.60 4.68 6.97
N LEU A 100 11.39 5.86 7.58
CA LEU A 100 10.95 7.05 6.87
C LEU A 100 12.14 7.97 6.63
N THR A 101 12.31 8.45 5.40
CA THR A 101 13.28 9.48 5.02
C THR A 101 12.57 10.68 4.42
N THR A 102 12.96 11.88 4.82
CA THR A 102 12.40 13.15 4.34
C THR A 102 13.38 14.28 4.66
N ASP A 103 13.15 15.46 4.12
CA ASP A 103 13.94 16.64 4.49
C ASP A 103 13.37 17.37 5.72
N SER A 104 12.10 17.14 6.03
CA SER A 104 11.35 17.87 7.07
C SER A 104 10.33 16.98 7.75
N LEU A 105 10.58 16.64 9.03
CA LEU A 105 9.68 15.82 9.84
C LEU A 105 9.27 16.57 11.10
N ASN A 106 7.99 16.54 11.40
CA ASN A 106 7.48 16.92 12.71
C ASN A 106 7.02 15.67 13.45
N TYR A 107 7.37 15.57 14.72
CA TYR A 107 6.91 14.50 15.58
C TYR A 107 6.24 15.09 16.82
N ASP A 108 4.91 14.99 16.83
CA ASP A 108 4.09 15.33 18.00
C ASP A 108 4.07 14.12 18.94
N ARG A 109 4.84 14.22 20.04
CA ARG A 109 4.94 13.13 21.03
C ARG A 109 3.66 12.97 21.84
N ALA A 110 2.92 14.07 22.05
CA ALA A 110 1.66 14.03 22.80
C ALA A 110 0.58 13.29 22.04
N ALA A 111 0.47 13.54 20.73
CA ALA A 111 -0.46 12.85 19.84
C ALA A 111 0.08 11.51 19.30
N GLY A 112 1.38 11.24 19.46
CA GLY A 112 2.03 10.04 18.93
C GLY A 112 2.02 9.99 17.40
N ILE A 113 2.20 11.14 16.72
CA ILE A 113 2.13 11.25 15.26
C ILE A 113 3.41 11.90 14.70
N ALA A 114 4.05 11.20 13.78
CA ALA A 114 5.10 11.76 12.93
C ALA A 114 4.50 12.16 11.58
N TYR A 115 4.79 13.36 11.06
CA TYR A 115 4.25 13.82 9.79
C TYR A 115 5.22 14.68 8.99
N TYR A 116 5.11 14.57 7.67
CA TYR A 116 5.85 15.39 6.69
C TYR A 116 4.90 15.93 5.61
N PHE A 117 5.33 16.98 4.90
CA PHE A 117 4.51 17.66 3.88
C PHE A 117 5.29 18.17 2.66
N ASN A 118 6.57 17.82 2.55
CA ASN A 118 7.47 18.23 1.45
C ASN A 118 8.19 17.06 0.80
N GLY A 119 7.48 15.95 0.63
CA GLY A 119 8.04 14.71 0.12
C GLY A 119 8.67 13.83 1.19
N GLY A 120 8.46 12.54 1.05
CA GLY A 120 9.03 11.53 1.93
C GLY A 120 8.95 10.14 1.32
N THR A 121 9.83 9.27 1.81
CA THR A 121 9.89 7.87 1.42
C THR A 121 9.83 7.00 2.66
N VAL A 122 8.89 6.06 2.68
CA VAL A 122 8.80 5.03 3.71
C VAL A 122 9.23 3.70 3.10
N ARG A 123 10.11 2.99 3.79
CA ARG A 123 10.58 1.65 3.39
C ARG A 123 10.37 0.66 4.51
N ASP A 124 9.93 -0.53 4.16
CA ASP A 124 9.96 -1.70 5.03
C ASP A 124 10.64 -2.88 4.29
N SER A 125 10.44 -4.13 4.76
CA SER A 125 11.08 -5.31 4.18
C SER A 125 10.69 -5.62 2.74
N LEU A 126 9.49 -5.22 2.33
CA LEU A 126 8.89 -5.58 1.05
C LEU A 126 8.65 -4.37 0.16
N ASN A 127 8.35 -3.22 0.76
CA ASN A 127 7.74 -2.11 0.08
C ASN A 127 8.57 -0.83 0.19
N THR A 128 8.52 -0.02 -0.86
CA THR A 128 8.95 1.37 -0.85
C THR A 128 7.76 2.23 -1.24
N LEU A 129 7.37 3.16 -0.36
CA LEU A 129 6.28 4.09 -0.60
C LEU A 129 6.82 5.51 -0.66
N VAL A 130 6.45 6.25 -1.69
CA VAL A 130 6.78 7.68 -1.89
C VAL A 130 5.50 8.48 -1.90
N SER A 131 5.50 9.67 -1.31
CA SER A 131 4.39 10.63 -1.39
C SER A 131 4.83 12.04 -1.06
N VAL A 132 4.03 13.04 -1.44
CA VAL A 132 4.28 14.44 -1.05
C VAL A 132 3.98 14.68 0.43
N ARG A 133 2.93 14.06 0.95
CA ARG A 133 2.52 14.17 2.35
C ARG A 133 2.34 12.81 2.97
N GLY A 134 2.71 12.69 4.23
CA GLY A 134 2.46 11.49 4.98
C GLY A 134 2.40 11.75 6.47
N ASN A 135 1.63 10.91 7.16
CA ASN A 135 1.68 10.81 8.61
C ASN A 135 1.77 9.35 9.03
N TYR A 136 2.46 9.11 10.11
CA TYR A 136 2.68 7.78 10.67
C TYR A 136 2.45 7.79 12.17
N ARG A 137 1.71 6.81 12.66
CA ARG A 137 1.47 6.54 14.07
C ARG A 137 2.22 5.29 14.51
N PRO A 138 3.39 5.42 15.14
CA PRO A 138 4.20 4.27 15.56
C PRO A 138 3.45 3.27 16.46
N ASN A 139 2.57 3.75 17.32
CA ASN A 139 1.83 2.90 18.27
C ASN A 139 0.80 1.98 17.60
N THR A 140 0.09 2.48 16.60
CA THR A 140 -0.92 1.71 15.84
C THR A 140 -0.37 1.16 14.53
N LYS A 141 0.86 1.57 14.15
CA LYS A 141 1.53 1.22 12.89
C LYS A 141 0.76 1.63 11.63
N GLN A 142 -0.16 2.54 11.79
CA GLN A 142 -0.94 3.11 10.71
C GLN A 142 -0.23 4.31 10.09
N ALA A 143 -0.24 4.36 8.78
CA ALA A 143 0.23 5.48 7.99
C ALA A 143 -0.87 5.95 7.03
N VAL A 144 -0.91 7.25 6.78
CA VAL A 144 -1.73 7.86 5.72
C VAL A 144 -0.80 8.65 4.83
N PHE A 145 -0.86 8.36 3.55
CA PHE A 145 -0.08 9.01 2.52
C PHE A 145 -1.00 9.72 1.56
N SER A 146 -0.63 10.90 1.11
CA SER A 146 -1.44 11.66 0.18
C SER A 146 -0.60 12.51 -0.77
N LYS A 147 -1.15 12.73 -1.95
CA LYS A 147 -0.57 13.39 -3.11
C LYS A 147 0.58 12.58 -3.72
N GLU A 148 0.37 12.17 -4.96
CA GLU A 148 1.37 11.45 -5.74
C GLU A 148 1.91 10.22 -4.99
N VAL A 149 1.00 9.41 -4.45
CA VAL A 149 1.38 8.19 -3.73
C VAL A 149 1.79 7.13 -4.72
N VAL A 150 3.01 6.61 -4.55
CA VAL A 150 3.53 5.47 -5.30
C VAL A 150 4.03 4.44 -4.31
N LEU A 151 3.42 3.26 -4.30
CA LEU A 151 3.86 2.10 -3.52
C LEU A 151 4.48 1.08 -4.47
N THR A 152 5.76 0.82 -4.31
CA THR A 152 6.52 -0.14 -5.11
C THR A 152 6.85 -1.37 -4.29
N ASN A 153 6.52 -2.52 -4.83
CA ASN A 153 6.85 -3.85 -4.35
C ASN A 153 7.60 -4.59 -5.49
N PRO A 154 8.42 -5.63 -5.24
CA PRO A 154 9.05 -6.39 -6.31
C PRO A 154 8.11 -6.95 -7.38
N LYS A 155 6.83 -7.14 -7.04
CA LYS A 155 5.82 -7.73 -7.93
C LYS A 155 4.83 -6.71 -8.51
N PHE A 156 4.69 -5.53 -7.91
CA PHE A 156 3.69 -4.56 -8.36
C PHE A 156 4.11 -3.11 -8.09
N VAL A 157 3.49 -2.22 -8.82
CA VAL A 157 3.49 -0.77 -8.57
C VAL A 157 2.05 -0.32 -8.37
N LEU A 158 1.77 0.38 -7.27
CA LEU A 158 0.47 0.97 -6.97
C LEU A 158 0.60 2.49 -6.99
N THR A 159 -0.25 3.16 -7.74
CA THR A 159 -0.36 4.63 -7.80
C THR A 159 -1.72 5.09 -7.30
N SER A 160 -1.75 6.13 -6.47
CA SER A 160 -2.97 6.65 -5.86
C SER A 160 -2.82 8.12 -5.45
N ASP A 161 -3.93 8.84 -5.27
CA ASP A 161 -3.86 10.14 -4.59
C ASP A 161 -3.72 9.99 -3.08
N THR A 162 -4.45 9.08 -2.48
CA THR A 162 -4.43 8.85 -1.03
C THR A 162 -4.51 7.36 -0.72
N LEU A 163 -3.61 6.90 0.14
CA LEU A 163 -3.49 5.52 0.55
C LEU A 163 -3.33 5.42 2.07
N LEU A 164 -4.08 4.52 2.70
CA LEU A 164 -3.80 4.09 4.06
C LEU A 164 -2.95 2.82 4.02
N TYR A 165 -1.95 2.75 4.87
CA TYR A 165 -1.08 1.57 4.94
C TYR A 165 -0.80 1.17 6.38
N ASN A 166 -0.96 -0.08 6.69
CA ASN A 166 -0.58 -0.63 7.98
C ASN A 166 0.74 -1.40 7.85
N THR A 167 1.79 -0.88 8.48
CA THR A 167 3.15 -1.45 8.38
C THR A 167 3.32 -2.78 9.11
N ASP A 168 2.36 -3.19 9.93
CA ASP A 168 2.35 -4.47 10.65
C ASP A 168 1.61 -5.56 9.87
N THR A 169 0.37 -5.28 9.49
CA THR A 169 -0.48 -6.22 8.74
C THR A 169 -0.17 -6.26 7.25
N LYS A 170 0.60 -5.29 6.74
CA LYS A 170 0.94 -5.14 5.32
C LYS A 170 -0.28 -4.90 4.42
N VAL A 171 -1.35 -4.36 4.99
CA VAL A 171 -2.56 -4.00 4.25
C VAL A 171 -2.47 -2.56 3.77
N ALA A 172 -2.71 -2.37 2.48
CA ALA A 172 -2.95 -1.09 1.84
C ALA A 172 -4.46 -0.96 1.61
N ASP A 173 -5.09 0.03 2.27
CA ASP A 173 -6.51 0.33 2.06
C ASP A 173 -6.64 1.38 0.94
N ILE A 174 -7.37 1.02 -0.09
CA ILE A 174 -7.70 1.86 -1.25
C ILE A 174 -8.91 2.71 -0.90
N ILE A 175 -8.73 4.03 -0.88
CA ILE A 175 -9.78 5.00 -0.52
C ILE A 175 -9.93 6.14 -1.54
N SER A 176 -9.22 6.06 -2.64
CA SER A 176 -9.25 6.98 -3.77
C SER A 176 -8.95 6.21 -5.06
N PRO A 177 -9.20 6.79 -6.24
CA PRO A 177 -8.82 6.16 -7.50
C PRO A 177 -7.37 5.69 -7.48
N THR A 178 -7.19 4.40 -7.70
CA THR A 178 -5.92 3.68 -7.56
C THR A 178 -5.73 2.77 -8.76
N GLU A 179 -4.53 2.77 -9.29
CA GLU A 179 -4.07 1.88 -10.33
C GLU A 179 -2.98 0.97 -9.76
N ILE A 180 -3.07 -0.33 -10.04
CA ILE A 180 -2.08 -1.32 -9.63
C ILE A 180 -1.63 -2.09 -10.86
N ILE A 181 -0.35 -2.00 -11.19
CA ILE A 181 0.29 -2.79 -12.25
C ILE A 181 1.03 -3.94 -11.59
N TYR A 182 0.56 -5.15 -11.80
CA TYR A 182 1.11 -6.36 -11.20
C TYR A 182 1.89 -7.17 -12.23
N GLU A 183 3.18 -7.44 -11.95
CA GLU A 183 4.14 -8.20 -12.79
C GLU A 183 4.19 -7.72 -14.26
N GLU A 184 3.84 -6.44 -14.53
CA GLU A 184 3.72 -5.85 -15.87
C GLU A 184 2.67 -6.54 -16.76
N GLU A 185 1.85 -7.42 -16.21
CA GLU A 185 0.88 -8.24 -16.95
C GLU A 185 -0.58 -7.95 -16.59
N THR A 186 -0.82 -7.43 -15.39
CA THR A 186 -2.19 -7.19 -14.90
C THR A 186 -2.36 -5.77 -14.43
N ASP A 187 -3.30 -5.05 -15.04
CA ASP A 187 -3.72 -3.71 -14.66
C ASP A 187 -5.01 -3.79 -13.84
N ILE A 188 -5.00 -3.19 -12.65
CA ILE A 188 -6.15 -3.15 -11.75
C ILE A 188 -6.52 -1.69 -11.49
N HIS A 189 -7.77 -1.34 -11.77
CA HIS A 189 -8.35 -0.03 -11.45
C HIS A 189 -9.41 -0.19 -10.38
N SER A 190 -9.21 0.48 -9.24
CA SER A 190 -10.14 0.44 -8.11
C SER A 190 -10.20 1.79 -7.41
N SER A 191 -11.37 2.15 -6.89
CA SER A 191 -11.54 3.36 -6.07
C SER A 191 -11.71 3.05 -4.58
N ARG A 192 -12.03 1.79 -4.25
CA ARG A 192 -12.22 1.34 -2.87
C ARG A 192 -11.92 -0.15 -2.72
N GLY A 193 -11.30 -0.51 -1.61
CA GLY A 193 -10.95 -1.90 -1.31
C GLY A 193 -9.70 -1.99 -0.46
N TRP A 194 -9.06 -3.12 -0.49
CA TRP A 194 -7.78 -3.33 0.15
C TRP A 194 -6.92 -4.35 -0.61
N TYR A 195 -5.62 -4.20 -0.47
CA TYR A 195 -4.62 -5.14 -0.97
C TYR A 195 -3.61 -5.47 0.13
N ASN A 196 -3.36 -6.74 0.36
CA ASN A 196 -2.33 -7.20 1.30
C ASN A 196 -1.04 -7.51 0.55
N THR A 197 -0.01 -6.69 0.75
CA THR A 197 1.27 -6.75 0.02
C THR A 197 2.13 -7.97 0.39
N GLN A 198 1.77 -8.71 1.43
CA GLN A 198 2.48 -9.91 1.87
C GLN A 198 1.77 -11.20 1.47
N THR A 199 0.43 -11.23 1.58
CA THR A 199 -0.36 -12.42 1.26
C THR A 199 -0.85 -12.44 -0.18
N GLU A 200 -0.71 -11.33 -0.91
CA GLU A 200 -1.16 -11.17 -2.30
C GLU A 200 -2.68 -11.41 -2.47
N ARG A 201 -3.43 -11.10 -1.41
CA ARG A 201 -4.89 -11.12 -1.40
C ARG A 201 -5.43 -9.71 -1.55
N SER A 202 -6.52 -9.59 -2.26
CA SER A 202 -7.23 -8.32 -2.42
C SER A 202 -8.74 -8.50 -2.32
N MET A 203 -9.41 -7.42 -1.95
CA MET A 203 -10.82 -7.23 -2.14
C MET A 203 -11.03 -5.85 -2.73
N LEU A 204 -11.55 -5.78 -3.92
CA LEU A 204 -11.81 -4.57 -4.67
C LEU A 204 -13.32 -4.34 -4.70
N LEU A 205 -13.73 -3.09 -4.50
CA LEU A 205 -15.13 -2.68 -4.39
C LEU A 205 -15.45 -1.63 -5.46
N ASP A 206 -16.73 -1.23 -5.51
CA ASP A 206 -17.19 -0.12 -6.35
C ASP A 206 -16.89 -0.31 -7.85
N ARG A 207 -17.18 -1.50 -8.35
CA ARG A 207 -17.07 -1.85 -9.77
C ARG A 207 -15.65 -1.72 -10.33
N SER A 208 -14.73 -2.28 -9.61
CA SER A 208 -13.33 -2.34 -10.03
C SER A 208 -13.16 -3.16 -11.32
N ILE A 209 -12.08 -2.88 -12.02
CA ILE A 209 -11.75 -3.53 -13.29
C ILE A 209 -10.35 -4.15 -13.17
N VAL A 210 -10.23 -5.40 -13.60
CA VAL A 210 -8.96 -6.13 -13.70
C VAL A 210 -8.76 -6.51 -15.16
N HIS A 211 -7.64 -6.08 -15.74
CA HIS A 211 -7.22 -6.41 -17.10
C HIS A 211 -5.92 -7.19 -17.07
N HIS A 212 -5.83 -8.26 -17.85
CA HIS A 212 -4.61 -9.01 -18.10
C HIS A 212 -4.15 -8.84 -19.54
N VAL A 213 -2.83 -8.76 -19.76
CA VAL A 213 -2.24 -8.54 -21.12
C VAL A 213 -2.63 -9.60 -22.14
N GLU A 214 -2.97 -10.81 -21.69
CA GLU A 214 -3.51 -11.86 -22.56
C GLU A 214 -4.96 -11.62 -23.03
N GLY A 215 -5.52 -10.46 -22.73
CA GLY A 215 -6.86 -10.07 -23.16
C GLY A 215 -7.97 -10.60 -22.27
N LYS A 216 -7.66 -11.03 -21.05
CA LYS A 216 -8.65 -11.38 -20.03
C LYS A 216 -9.05 -10.14 -19.26
N MET A 217 -10.33 -9.98 -18.99
CA MET A 217 -10.90 -8.88 -18.20
C MET A 217 -11.89 -9.41 -17.19
N MET A 218 -11.92 -8.81 -16.01
CA MET A 218 -12.90 -9.10 -14.96
C MET A 218 -13.42 -7.80 -14.36
N THR A 219 -14.72 -7.70 -14.14
CA THR A 219 -15.37 -6.60 -13.41
C THR A 219 -16.61 -7.08 -12.66
N GLY A 220 -16.95 -6.39 -11.60
CA GLY A 220 -18.12 -6.62 -10.76
C GLY A 220 -18.16 -5.66 -9.58
N ASP A 221 -19.22 -5.65 -8.81
CA ASP A 221 -19.36 -4.74 -7.67
C ASP A 221 -18.35 -5.05 -6.57
N THR A 222 -18.03 -6.33 -6.39
CA THR A 222 -16.99 -6.81 -5.48
C THR A 222 -16.16 -7.88 -6.16
N ILE A 223 -14.84 -7.72 -6.14
CA ILE A 223 -13.88 -8.71 -6.64
C ILE A 223 -12.98 -9.10 -5.47
N TYR A 224 -13.02 -10.36 -5.09
CA TYR A 224 -12.02 -10.98 -4.21
C TYR A 224 -11.01 -11.76 -5.06
N TYR A 225 -9.73 -11.64 -4.75
CA TYR A 225 -8.70 -12.36 -5.46
C TYR A 225 -7.57 -12.82 -4.54
N ASP A 226 -7.19 -14.09 -4.65
CA ASP A 226 -6.04 -14.69 -3.99
C ASP A 226 -5.04 -15.17 -5.05
N LYS A 227 -4.01 -14.34 -5.28
CA LYS A 227 -3.01 -14.59 -6.33
C LYS A 227 -2.21 -15.87 -6.10
N ARG A 228 -2.00 -16.28 -4.86
CA ARG A 228 -1.19 -17.47 -4.54
C ARG A 228 -1.77 -18.76 -5.05
N ILE A 229 -3.09 -18.81 -5.15
CA ILE A 229 -3.82 -20.00 -5.61
C ILE A 229 -4.55 -19.73 -6.93
N GLY A 230 -4.36 -18.54 -7.53
CA GLY A 230 -5.04 -18.16 -8.76
C GLY A 230 -6.56 -18.24 -8.67
N PHE A 231 -7.14 -17.89 -7.50
CA PHE A 231 -8.58 -17.94 -7.27
C PHE A 231 -9.17 -16.52 -7.24
N GLY A 232 -10.19 -16.32 -8.05
CA GLY A 232 -10.99 -15.11 -8.09
C GLY A 232 -12.47 -15.39 -7.83
N GLU A 233 -13.12 -14.44 -7.13
CA GLU A 233 -14.55 -14.44 -6.85
C GLU A 233 -15.12 -13.07 -7.14
N VAL A 234 -16.23 -13.01 -7.85
CA VAL A 234 -16.88 -11.77 -8.28
C VAL A 234 -18.34 -11.78 -7.92
N LEU A 235 -18.81 -10.70 -7.30
CA LEU A 235 -20.21 -10.53 -6.91
C LEU A 235 -20.75 -9.23 -7.50
N GLY A 236 -22.01 -9.25 -7.89
CA GLY A 236 -22.78 -8.13 -8.43
C GLY A 236 -22.40 -7.78 -9.87
N GLU A 237 -23.34 -7.98 -10.79
CA GLU A 237 -23.20 -7.69 -12.24
C GLU A 237 -21.83 -8.14 -12.80
N MET A 238 -21.45 -9.36 -12.51
CA MET A 238 -20.17 -9.95 -12.91
C MET A 238 -20.04 -10.02 -14.43
N VAL A 239 -18.90 -9.57 -14.94
CA VAL A 239 -18.47 -9.79 -16.32
C VAL A 239 -17.04 -10.32 -16.32
N MET A 240 -16.84 -11.45 -16.92
CA MET A 240 -15.53 -12.03 -17.25
C MET A 240 -15.44 -12.19 -18.76
N SER A 241 -14.41 -11.64 -19.37
CA SER A 241 -14.18 -11.80 -20.81
C SER A 241 -12.77 -12.25 -21.12
N ASP A 242 -12.64 -13.02 -22.18
CA ASP A 242 -11.37 -13.48 -22.73
C ASP A 242 -11.38 -13.20 -24.24
N SER A 243 -10.63 -12.18 -24.64
CA SER A 243 -10.57 -11.76 -26.05
C SER A 243 -9.77 -12.73 -26.91
N THR A 244 -8.86 -13.50 -26.35
CA THR A 244 -8.10 -14.54 -27.06
C THR A 244 -9.01 -15.71 -27.42
N GLN A 245 -9.84 -16.10 -26.47
CA GLN A 245 -10.81 -17.16 -26.65
C GLN A 245 -12.17 -16.69 -27.21
N LYS A 246 -12.33 -15.36 -27.29
CA LYS A 246 -13.54 -14.69 -27.80
C LYS A 246 -14.81 -15.15 -27.05
N ILE A 247 -14.73 -15.19 -25.74
CA ILE A 247 -15.84 -15.56 -24.85
C ILE A 247 -16.05 -14.45 -23.81
N THR A 248 -17.33 -14.21 -23.52
CA THR A 248 -17.74 -13.38 -22.37
C THR A 248 -18.71 -14.17 -21.51
N LEU A 249 -18.49 -14.17 -20.19
CA LEU A 249 -19.35 -14.82 -19.20
C LEU A 249 -19.88 -13.74 -18.26
N THR A 250 -21.20 -13.67 -18.07
CA THR A 250 -21.86 -12.73 -17.17
C THR A 250 -22.77 -13.46 -16.19
N GLY A 251 -23.09 -12.82 -15.06
CA GLY A 251 -23.98 -13.32 -14.01
C GLY A 251 -23.95 -12.40 -12.79
N GLU A 252 -24.74 -12.70 -11.77
CA GLU A 252 -24.67 -11.95 -10.51
C GLU A 252 -23.51 -12.41 -9.62
N TYR A 253 -23.06 -13.65 -9.81
CA TYR A 253 -21.97 -14.24 -9.06
C TYR A 253 -21.12 -15.13 -9.95
N GLY A 254 -19.80 -15.09 -9.75
CA GLY A 254 -18.88 -15.96 -10.47
C GLY A 254 -17.60 -16.25 -9.71
N GLN A 255 -16.96 -17.32 -10.13
CA GLN A 255 -15.65 -17.75 -9.64
C GLN A 255 -14.74 -18.10 -10.83
N MET A 256 -13.44 -17.93 -10.63
CA MET A 256 -12.42 -18.35 -11.59
C MET A 256 -11.24 -19.03 -10.89
N TRP A 257 -10.65 -19.99 -11.59
CA TRP A 257 -9.41 -20.66 -11.21
C TRP A 257 -8.43 -20.57 -12.37
N GLU A 258 -7.33 -19.86 -12.18
CA GLU A 258 -6.33 -19.62 -13.25
C GLU A 258 -5.64 -20.92 -13.68
N GLU A 259 -5.23 -21.75 -12.71
CA GLU A 259 -4.45 -22.96 -12.95
C GLU A 259 -5.14 -23.94 -13.91
N ASP A 260 -6.45 -24.11 -13.77
CA ASP A 260 -7.25 -25.03 -14.58
C ASP A 260 -8.06 -24.33 -15.68
N SER A 261 -7.88 -23.00 -15.86
CA SER A 261 -8.71 -22.16 -16.75
C SER A 261 -10.22 -22.43 -16.58
N ARG A 262 -10.66 -22.63 -15.32
CA ARG A 262 -12.06 -22.88 -14.97
C ARG A 262 -12.78 -21.59 -14.66
N GLY A 263 -14.00 -21.47 -15.13
CA GLY A 263 -14.92 -20.38 -14.82
C GLY A 263 -16.28 -20.91 -14.39
N TYR A 264 -16.90 -20.25 -13.44
CA TYR A 264 -18.25 -20.52 -12.93
C TYR A 264 -19.04 -19.22 -12.89
N ALA A 265 -20.27 -19.24 -13.34
CA ALA A 265 -21.22 -18.15 -13.20
C ALA A 265 -22.60 -18.65 -12.84
N THR A 266 -23.32 -17.93 -11.99
CA THR A 266 -24.69 -18.27 -11.60
C THR A 266 -25.56 -17.02 -11.46
N ASP A 267 -26.84 -17.24 -11.21
CA ASP A 267 -27.89 -16.22 -11.12
C ASP A 267 -28.02 -15.47 -12.45
N SER A 268 -28.79 -16.07 -13.37
CA SER A 268 -29.02 -15.59 -14.74
C SER A 268 -27.73 -15.54 -15.57
N ALA A 269 -26.92 -16.57 -15.48
CA ALA A 269 -25.66 -16.64 -16.19
C ALA A 269 -25.86 -16.65 -17.72
N LEU A 270 -25.02 -15.85 -18.40
CA LEU A 270 -24.99 -15.78 -19.85
C LEU A 270 -23.56 -15.94 -20.35
N MET A 271 -23.36 -16.90 -21.27
CA MET A 271 -22.13 -17.00 -22.03
C MET A 271 -22.36 -16.50 -23.45
N ILE A 272 -21.50 -15.64 -23.92
CA ILE A 272 -21.48 -15.12 -25.28
C ILE A 272 -20.21 -15.64 -25.94
N ASP A 273 -20.37 -16.52 -26.95
CA ASP A 273 -19.29 -16.98 -27.80
C ASP A 273 -19.32 -16.20 -29.12
N TRP A 274 -18.30 -15.36 -29.30
CA TRP A 274 -18.11 -14.52 -30.48
C TRP A 274 -16.88 -14.93 -31.30
N SER A 275 -16.48 -16.20 -31.18
CA SER A 275 -15.38 -16.78 -31.97
C SER A 275 -15.70 -16.80 -33.49
N ASP A 276 -16.96 -17.00 -33.83
CA ASP A 276 -17.49 -16.76 -35.18
C ASP A 276 -18.24 -15.41 -35.18
N THR A 277 -17.63 -14.36 -35.74
CA THR A 277 -18.21 -13.02 -35.78
C THR A 277 -19.46 -12.91 -36.68
N ALA A 278 -19.68 -13.88 -37.56
CA ALA A 278 -20.89 -13.96 -38.40
C ALA A 278 -22.05 -14.64 -37.64
N HIS A 279 -21.77 -15.45 -36.64
CA HIS A 279 -22.78 -16.25 -35.94
C HIS A 279 -22.46 -16.30 -34.44
N ILE A 280 -22.77 -15.21 -33.73
CA ILE A 280 -22.57 -15.14 -32.29
C ILE A 280 -23.53 -16.09 -31.59
N ALA A 281 -23.01 -16.90 -30.68
CA ALA A 281 -23.81 -17.82 -29.88
C ALA A 281 -24.00 -17.28 -28.46
N TYR A 282 -25.24 -17.33 -28.00
CA TYR A 282 -25.66 -16.94 -26.66
C TYR A 282 -26.19 -18.15 -25.92
N ILE A 283 -25.59 -18.49 -24.80
CA ILE A 283 -26.02 -19.62 -23.95
C ILE A 283 -26.44 -19.03 -22.61
N HIS A 284 -27.72 -18.99 -22.35
CA HIS A 284 -28.28 -18.56 -21.08
C HIS A 284 -28.65 -19.78 -20.24
N ALA A 285 -28.35 -19.73 -18.96
CA ALA A 285 -28.74 -20.72 -17.97
C ALA A 285 -28.79 -20.11 -16.57
N ASP A 286 -29.34 -20.82 -15.61
CA ASP A 286 -29.21 -20.44 -14.21
C ASP A 286 -27.74 -20.47 -13.78
N THR A 287 -27.04 -21.53 -14.21
CA THR A 287 -25.63 -21.77 -13.87
C THR A 287 -24.85 -22.21 -15.09
N LEU A 288 -23.69 -21.58 -15.28
CA LEU A 288 -22.72 -21.92 -16.33
C LEU A 288 -21.37 -22.28 -15.69
N PHE A 289 -20.76 -23.31 -16.23
CA PHE A 289 -19.42 -23.75 -15.86
C PHE A 289 -18.58 -23.94 -17.13
N THR A 290 -17.39 -23.36 -17.14
CA THR A 290 -16.43 -23.48 -18.26
C THR A 290 -15.12 -24.02 -17.74
N GLU A 291 -14.49 -24.89 -18.54
CA GLU A 291 -13.16 -25.43 -18.23
C GLU A 291 -12.37 -25.67 -19.51
N GLU A 292 -11.07 -25.59 -19.42
CA GLU A 292 -10.16 -25.96 -20.50
C GLU A 292 -9.64 -27.37 -20.22
N LEU A 293 -9.72 -28.24 -21.23
CA LEU A 293 -9.30 -29.61 -21.14
C LEU A 293 -8.15 -29.86 -22.10
N HIS A 294 -7.07 -30.43 -21.57
CA HIS A 294 -5.93 -30.89 -22.35
C HIS A 294 -6.12 -32.36 -22.70
N TYR A 295 -6.00 -32.68 -23.96
CA TYR A 295 -6.07 -34.05 -24.45
C TYR A 295 -4.78 -34.39 -25.18
N THR A 296 -4.09 -35.41 -24.69
CA THR A 296 -2.90 -35.95 -25.34
C THR A 296 -3.32 -37.25 -26.05
N ASP A 297 -3.37 -37.23 -27.35
CA ASP A 297 -3.61 -38.46 -28.15
C ASP A 297 -2.33 -39.30 -28.21
N SER A 298 -2.49 -40.60 -28.34
CA SER A 298 -1.41 -41.56 -28.57
C SER A 298 -0.54 -41.28 -29.81
N ALA A 299 -0.99 -40.36 -30.68
CA ALA A 299 -0.27 -39.84 -31.84
C ALA A 299 0.60 -38.61 -31.58
N LEU A 300 0.81 -38.20 -30.32
CA LEU A 300 1.66 -37.03 -29.90
C LEU A 300 1.14 -35.65 -30.35
N MET A 301 -0.13 -35.49 -30.58
CA MET A 301 -0.73 -34.16 -30.78
C MET A 301 -1.43 -33.74 -29.49
N ASP A 302 -0.84 -32.78 -28.78
CA ASP A 302 -1.50 -32.07 -27.68
C ASP A 302 -2.57 -31.17 -28.28
N SER A 303 -3.80 -31.37 -27.92
CA SER A 303 -4.92 -30.52 -28.28
C SER A 303 -5.63 -30.01 -27.03
N THR A 304 -5.99 -28.75 -27.05
CA THR A 304 -6.73 -28.07 -25.98
C THR A 304 -8.14 -27.80 -26.49
N TYR A 305 -9.15 -28.15 -25.73
CA TYR A 305 -10.51 -27.76 -26.03
C TYR A 305 -11.25 -27.27 -24.81
N ARG A 306 -12.15 -26.33 -25.01
CA ARG A 306 -12.99 -25.78 -23.95
C ARG A 306 -14.29 -26.56 -23.86
N ARG A 307 -14.68 -26.91 -22.64
CA ARG A 307 -15.96 -27.53 -22.34
C ARG A 307 -16.81 -26.51 -21.55
N ALA A 308 -18.04 -26.29 -22.03
CA ALA A 308 -19.04 -25.52 -21.28
C ALA A 308 -20.16 -26.47 -20.85
N ARG A 309 -20.65 -26.30 -19.64
CA ARG A 309 -21.82 -27.00 -19.10
C ARG A 309 -22.82 -25.97 -18.61
N ALA A 310 -24.06 -26.10 -18.98
CA ALA A 310 -25.17 -25.26 -18.61
C ALA A 310 -26.20 -26.03 -17.81
N TYR A 311 -26.69 -25.47 -16.72
CA TYR A 311 -27.62 -26.14 -15.82
C TYR A 311 -28.83 -25.23 -15.56
N PHE A 312 -30.01 -25.82 -15.61
CA PHE A 312 -31.32 -25.24 -15.34
C PHE A 312 -31.67 -24.05 -16.24
N GLY A 313 -32.88 -24.12 -16.83
CA GLY A 313 -33.42 -23.08 -17.69
C GLY A 313 -32.60 -22.75 -18.94
N VAL A 314 -31.89 -23.76 -19.46
CA VAL A 314 -30.94 -23.55 -20.57
C VAL A 314 -31.66 -23.09 -21.83
N ARG A 315 -31.16 -21.99 -22.40
CA ARG A 315 -31.61 -21.44 -23.68
C ARG A 315 -30.39 -21.13 -24.53
N VAL A 316 -30.41 -21.53 -25.76
CA VAL A 316 -29.34 -21.28 -26.74
C VAL A 316 -29.92 -20.48 -27.89
N PHE A 317 -29.30 -19.35 -28.17
CA PHE A 317 -29.63 -18.51 -29.31
C PHE A 317 -28.38 -18.37 -30.18
N ARG A 318 -28.60 -18.29 -31.46
CA ARG A 318 -27.54 -17.99 -32.42
C ARG A 318 -28.04 -16.89 -33.35
N ASP A 319 -27.20 -15.88 -33.60
CA ASP A 319 -27.48 -14.85 -34.58
C ASP A 319 -27.32 -15.46 -35.97
N ASP A 320 -28.44 -15.79 -36.59
CA ASP A 320 -28.49 -16.14 -38.02
C ASP A 320 -28.87 -14.86 -38.78
N MET A 321 -27.91 -14.26 -39.45
CA MET A 321 -28.18 -13.14 -40.36
C MET A 321 -28.82 -13.67 -41.65
#